data_19bda152c3282cc37053471c22be9eea
#
_entry.id   19bda152c3282cc37053471c22be9eea
#
_cell.length_a   1.000
_cell.length_b   1.000
_cell.length_c   1.000
_cell.angle_alpha   90.00
_cell.angle_beta   90.00
_cell.angle_gamma   90.00
#
_symmetry.space_group_name_H-M   'P 1'
#
loop_
_entity.id
_entity.type
_entity.pdbx_description
1 polymer ?
#
loop_
_entity_poly.entity_id
_entity_poly.type
_entity_poly.pdbx_seq_one_letter_code
_entity_poly.pdbx_strand_id
1 'polypeptide(L)'
;MLRSSLAGLCIALCAPASAQDLTVATWGGAYEAAQRQAVFAPFSEATGHTVEAVQYDGTVAALRDRAEAEGWDVIDMLADQARVACAEGLLLRLDAEALTGSAALADFTPHAPTRCAIPQNVYARVMAYDEQAFPGIKPTRIEDFFDTARFPGKRAVQHGPDGILEWALLAEGVPPEQVYGLLSTDRGLRLAFRKLETIRDDILWWDDPAQPAQMLAEGRAVMAAGFNGRFFDVAKRGAVPVDIVWDGRIIGTEVWAIPADAGSVLLARSFLTHALQPATMARFSERIPYGPARASAFERIGLNPETGVPMRVHLPNAPQHGGRALVRDAAWYANTRDLRQRRFRSWLDRAE
;
A
#
# COMPACT_ATOMS: atom_id res chain seq x y z
N MET A 1 -57.23 16.57 -59.64
CA MET A 1 -56.18 15.59 -59.36
C MET A 1 -55.18 16.25 -58.38
N LEU A 2 -55.40 16.07 -57.06
CA LEU A 2 -54.47 16.55 -56.02
C LEU A 2 -53.51 15.41 -55.67
N ARG A 3 -52.21 15.66 -55.82
CA ARG A 3 -51.15 14.77 -55.34
C ARG A 3 -50.70 15.26 -53.99
N SER A 4 -51.03 14.53 -52.92
CA SER A 4 -50.51 14.73 -51.57
C SER A 4 -49.17 14.04 -51.45
N SER A 5 -48.11 14.84 -51.24
CA SER A 5 -46.76 14.33 -50.89
C SER A 5 -46.65 14.16 -49.38
N LEU A 6 -46.56 12.91 -48.88
CA LEU A 6 -46.17 12.63 -47.52
C LEU A 6 -44.65 12.77 -47.37
N ALA A 7 -44.21 13.76 -46.60
CA ALA A 7 -42.83 13.87 -46.15
C ALA A 7 -42.66 12.98 -44.91
N GLY A 8 -41.92 11.88 -45.05
CA GLY A 8 -41.56 11.03 -43.94
C GLY A 8 -40.48 11.65 -43.07
N LEU A 9 -40.79 11.95 -41.83
CA LEU A 9 -39.87 12.45 -40.82
C LEU A 9 -39.07 11.23 -40.25
N CYS A 10 -37.82 11.05 -40.69
CA CYS A 10 -36.91 10.10 -40.09
C CYS A 10 -36.41 10.67 -38.74
N ILE A 11 -36.97 10.20 -37.61
CA ILE A 11 -36.44 10.44 -36.29
C ILE A 11 -35.25 9.46 -36.12
N ALA A 12 -34.02 9.96 -36.20
CA ALA A 12 -32.85 9.19 -35.84
C ALA A 12 -32.86 8.99 -34.30
N LEU A 13 -33.19 7.77 -33.87
CA LEU A 13 -32.96 7.35 -32.49
C LEU A 13 -31.45 7.30 -32.27
N CYS A 14 -30.87 8.32 -31.61
CA CYS A 14 -29.58 8.18 -30.97
C CYS A 14 -29.74 7.15 -29.86
N ALA A 15 -29.26 5.92 -30.07
CA ALA A 15 -29.05 4.99 -28.98
C ALA A 15 -28.06 5.65 -27.99
N PRO A 16 -28.33 5.63 -26.68
CA PRO A 16 -27.33 6.09 -25.72
C PRO A 16 -26.07 5.25 -25.95
N ALA A 17 -24.93 5.89 -26.19
CA ALA A 17 -23.64 5.22 -26.15
C ALA A 17 -23.55 4.54 -24.78
N SER A 18 -23.45 3.22 -24.75
CA SER A 18 -23.18 2.48 -23.53
C SER A 18 -21.93 3.08 -22.90
N ALA A 19 -22.05 3.66 -21.70
CA ALA A 19 -20.89 4.14 -20.97
C ALA A 19 -19.95 2.94 -20.82
N GLN A 20 -18.71 3.08 -21.28
CA GLN A 20 -17.70 2.03 -21.15
C GLN A 20 -17.31 1.95 -19.69
N ASP A 21 -17.43 0.78 -19.07
CA ASP A 21 -17.05 0.55 -17.69
C ASP A 21 -15.53 0.40 -17.59
N LEU A 22 -14.96 0.87 -16.50
CA LEU A 22 -13.53 0.73 -16.18
C LEU A 22 -13.38 -0.27 -15.03
N THR A 23 -12.60 -1.31 -15.23
CA THR A 23 -12.31 -2.29 -14.17
C THR A 23 -10.97 -1.98 -13.49
N VAL A 24 -11.01 -1.77 -12.17
CA VAL A 24 -9.83 -1.48 -11.34
C VAL A 24 -9.57 -2.64 -10.39
N ALA A 25 -8.43 -3.31 -10.55
CA ALA A 25 -7.97 -4.31 -9.60
C ALA A 25 -7.32 -3.63 -8.39
N THR A 26 -7.77 -3.95 -7.17
CA THR A 26 -7.37 -3.29 -5.92
C THR A 26 -7.37 -4.25 -4.72
N TRP A 27 -7.01 -3.73 -3.53
CA TRP A 27 -6.78 -4.53 -2.30
C TRP A 27 -8.05 -4.91 -1.53
N GLY A 28 -9.21 -4.38 -1.90
CA GLY A 28 -10.46 -4.63 -1.19
C GLY A 28 -10.58 -3.96 0.19
N GLY A 29 -11.68 -4.27 0.88
CA GLY A 29 -11.96 -3.83 2.25
C GLY A 29 -12.02 -2.30 2.44
N ALA A 30 -11.55 -1.81 3.58
CA ALA A 30 -11.54 -0.39 3.91
C ALA A 30 -10.71 0.46 2.91
N TYR A 31 -9.68 -0.14 2.32
CA TYR A 31 -8.85 0.53 1.32
C TYR A 31 -9.64 0.81 0.04
N GLU A 32 -10.31 -0.20 -0.49
CA GLU A 32 -11.21 -0.04 -1.65
C GLU A 32 -12.35 0.93 -1.36
N ALA A 33 -12.96 0.85 -0.16
CA ALA A 33 -14.02 1.77 0.23
C ALA A 33 -13.54 3.24 0.20
N ALA A 34 -12.32 3.51 0.65
CA ALA A 34 -11.70 4.83 0.56
C ALA A 34 -11.45 5.24 -0.89
N GLN A 35 -10.97 4.32 -1.75
CA GLN A 35 -10.78 4.58 -3.18
C GLN A 35 -12.11 4.88 -3.88
N ARG A 36 -13.16 4.10 -3.60
CA ARG A 36 -14.50 4.34 -4.17
C ARG A 36 -15.00 5.75 -3.87
N GLN A 37 -14.89 6.21 -2.64
CA GLN A 37 -15.37 7.52 -2.22
C GLN A 37 -14.47 8.67 -2.70
N ALA A 38 -13.16 8.49 -2.71
CA ALA A 38 -12.21 9.56 -2.99
C ALA A 38 -11.83 9.69 -4.47
N VAL A 39 -11.87 8.58 -5.21
CA VAL A 39 -11.32 8.47 -6.57
C VAL A 39 -12.40 8.04 -7.57
N PHE A 40 -13.05 6.88 -7.33
CA PHE A 40 -13.91 6.23 -8.33
C PHE A 40 -15.21 7.00 -8.53
N ALA A 41 -15.96 7.29 -7.46
CA ALA A 41 -17.21 8.03 -7.58
C ALA A 41 -17.02 9.42 -8.15
N PRO A 42 -16.02 10.26 -7.73
CA PRO A 42 -15.77 11.55 -8.36
C PRO A 42 -15.35 11.46 -9.83
N PHE A 43 -14.63 10.40 -10.23
CA PHE A 43 -14.32 10.16 -11.64
C PHE A 43 -15.58 9.84 -12.43
N SER A 44 -16.44 8.95 -11.91
CA SER A 44 -17.71 8.56 -12.54
C SER A 44 -18.64 9.76 -12.69
N GLU A 45 -18.76 10.60 -11.67
CA GLU A 45 -19.57 11.85 -11.70
C GLU A 45 -19.06 12.83 -12.76
N ALA A 46 -17.73 12.95 -12.91
CA ALA A 46 -17.14 13.90 -13.86
C ALA A 46 -17.20 13.43 -15.30
N THR A 47 -17.22 12.12 -15.56
CA THR A 47 -17.06 11.56 -16.91
C THR A 47 -18.28 10.80 -17.43
N GLY A 48 -19.19 10.38 -16.56
CA GLY A 48 -20.33 9.52 -16.89
C GLY A 48 -19.97 8.03 -17.07
N HIS A 49 -18.68 7.65 -16.86
CA HIS A 49 -18.23 6.26 -16.91
C HIS A 49 -18.36 5.61 -15.54
N THR A 50 -18.66 4.31 -15.48
CA THR A 50 -18.66 3.56 -14.23
C THR A 50 -17.27 2.99 -13.93
N VAL A 51 -16.91 2.88 -12.64
CA VAL A 51 -15.68 2.24 -12.19
C VAL A 51 -16.07 1.05 -11.31
N GLU A 52 -15.73 -0.14 -11.78
CA GLU A 52 -15.87 -1.38 -11.02
C GLU A 52 -14.54 -1.75 -10.36
N ALA A 53 -14.60 -2.21 -9.10
CA ALA A 53 -13.43 -2.67 -8.38
C ALA A 53 -13.46 -4.19 -8.26
N VAL A 54 -12.31 -4.81 -8.52
CA VAL A 54 -12.09 -6.25 -8.38
C VAL A 54 -10.97 -6.46 -7.36
N GLN A 55 -11.24 -7.26 -6.34
CA GLN A 55 -10.22 -7.59 -5.35
C GLN A 55 -9.25 -8.65 -5.88
N TYR A 56 -7.95 -8.43 -5.62
CA TYR A 56 -6.90 -9.41 -5.92
C TYR A 56 -5.86 -9.48 -4.78
N ASP A 57 -4.93 -10.42 -4.87
CA ASP A 57 -3.96 -10.73 -3.81
C ASP A 57 -2.64 -9.93 -3.88
N GLY A 58 -2.52 -8.99 -4.82
CA GLY A 58 -1.32 -8.16 -5.01
C GLY A 58 -0.17 -8.83 -5.72
N THR A 59 -0.33 -10.04 -6.23
CA THR A 59 0.76 -10.79 -6.87
C THR A 59 0.85 -10.58 -8.37
N VAL A 60 2.06 -10.68 -8.93
CA VAL A 60 2.28 -10.70 -10.38
C VAL A 60 1.64 -11.95 -11.01
N ALA A 61 1.51 -13.04 -10.27
CA ALA A 61 0.81 -14.23 -10.73
C ALA A 61 -0.66 -13.95 -11.00
N ALA A 62 -1.36 -13.30 -10.06
CA ALA A 62 -2.76 -12.91 -10.27
C ALA A 62 -2.93 -11.97 -11.48
N LEU A 63 -2.02 -11.00 -11.66
CA LEU A 63 -2.04 -10.16 -12.86
C LEU A 63 -1.93 -10.99 -14.13
N ARG A 64 -1.00 -11.94 -14.20
CA ARG A 64 -0.78 -12.79 -15.39
C ARG A 64 -1.98 -13.69 -15.69
N ASP A 65 -2.58 -14.24 -14.64
CA ASP A 65 -3.59 -15.30 -14.78
C ASP A 65 -5.02 -14.75 -14.92
N ARG A 66 -5.28 -13.52 -14.42
CA ARG A 66 -6.63 -13.00 -14.27
C ARG A 66 -6.91 -11.71 -15.04
N ALA A 67 -5.90 -10.88 -15.34
CA ALA A 67 -6.13 -9.53 -15.87
C ALA A 67 -6.91 -9.54 -17.18
N GLU A 68 -6.51 -10.35 -18.15
CA GLU A 68 -7.22 -10.50 -19.44
C GLU A 68 -8.61 -11.11 -19.26
N ALA A 69 -8.70 -12.21 -18.50
CA ALA A 69 -9.95 -12.95 -18.31
C ALA A 69 -11.04 -12.14 -17.59
N GLU A 70 -10.63 -11.27 -16.66
CA GLU A 70 -11.52 -10.42 -15.87
C GLU A 70 -11.58 -8.96 -16.37
N GLY A 71 -10.88 -8.65 -17.48
CA GLY A 71 -10.92 -7.35 -18.13
C GLY A 71 -10.37 -6.20 -17.28
N TRP A 72 -9.24 -6.38 -16.58
CA TRP A 72 -8.65 -5.33 -15.76
C TRP A 72 -8.06 -4.22 -16.62
N ASP A 73 -8.54 -2.99 -16.42
CA ASP A 73 -8.04 -1.82 -17.14
C ASP A 73 -6.98 -1.04 -16.35
N VAL A 74 -7.10 -1.04 -15.03
CA VAL A 74 -6.17 -0.39 -14.11
C VAL A 74 -5.87 -1.34 -12.96
N ILE A 75 -4.65 -1.31 -12.46
CA ILE A 75 -4.23 -2.11 -11.32
C ILE A 75 -3.48 -1.28 -10.29
N ASP A 76 -3.84 -1.47 -9.02
CA ASP A 76 -3.16 -0.95 -7.84
C ASP A 76 -2.16 -1.99 -7.33
N MET A 77 -0.88 -1.67 -7.31
CA MET A 77 0.20 -2.62 -7.01
C MET A 77 1.22 -2.04 -6.03
N LEU A 78 1.93 -2.91 -5.33
CA LEU A 78 3.19 -2.52 -4.69
C LEU A 78 4.26 -2.18 -5.76
N ALA A 79 5.07 -1.17 -5.51
CA ALA A 79 6.09 -0.71 -6.44
C ALA A 79 7.10 -1.80 -6.86
N ASP A 80 7.45 -2.74 -5.96
CA ASP A 80 8.32 -3.86 -6.27
C ASP A 80 7.63 -4.90 -7.18
N GLN A 81 6.35 -5.18 -6.99
CA GLN A 81 5.56 -6.05 -7.86
C GLN A 81 5.39 -5.43 -9.25
N ALA A 82 5.08 -4.14 -9.31
CA ALA A 82 4.98 -3.41 -10.58
C ALA A 82 6.31 -3.43 -11.37
N ARG A 83 7.44 -3.39 -10.66
CA ARG A 83 8.76 -3.51 -11.29
C ARG A 83 8.97 -4.87 -11.95
N VAL A 84 8.57 -5.95 -11.28
CA VAL A 84 8.62 -7.31 -11.84
C VAL A 84 7.68 -7.43 -13.04
N ALA A 85 6.42 -7.04 -12.89
CA ALA A 85 5.41 -7.09 -13.94
C ALA A 85 5.82 -6.28 -15.19
N CYS A 86 6.43 -5.09 -14.98
CA CYS A 86 6.96 -4.27 -16.06
C CYS A 86 8.13 -4.92 -16.79
N ALA A 87 9.03 -5.63 -16.09
CA ALA A 87 10.14 -6.36 -16.69
C ALA A 87 9.67 -7.57 -17.52
N GLU A 88 8.57 -8.20 -17.09
CA GLU A 88 7.91 -9.31 -17.80
C GLU A 88 7.00 -8.86 -18.96
N GLY A 89 6.82 -7.54 -19.16
CA GLY A 89 5.98 -7.00 -20.23
C GLY A 89 4.48 -7.07 -19.96
N LEU A 90 4.07 -7.31 -18.70
CA LEU A 90 2.67 -7.44 -18.30
C LEU A 90 1.98 -6.07 -18.09
N LEU A 91 2.72 -4.97 -18.15
CA LEU A 91 2.22 -3.61 -17.95
C LEU A 91 2.55 -2.72 -19.16
N LEU A 92 1.64 -1.83 -19.50
CA LEU A 92 1.87 -0.80 -20.51
C LEU A 92 2.92 0.20 -20.05
N ARG A 93 3.66 0.76 -21.02
CA ARG A 93 4.51 1.93 -20.76
C ARG A 93 3.64 3.17 -20.59
N LEU A 94 3.91 3.91 -19.52
CA LEU A 94 3.23 5.13 -19.18
C LEU A 94 4.16 6.34 -19.37
N ASP A 95 3.62 7.38 -19.95
CA ASP A 95 4.23 8.70 -19.97
C ASP A 95 3.71 9.48 -18.77
N ALA A 96 4.49 9.52 -17.70
CA ALA A 96 4.10 10.20 -16.47
C ALA A 96 3.96 11.71 -16.67
N GLU A 97 4.77 12.32 -17.56
CA GLU A 97 4.70 13.73 -17.87
C GLU A 97 3.38 14.07 -18.59
N ALA A 98 2.96 13.24 -19.56
CA ALA A 98 1.69 13.41 -20.23
C ALA A 98 0.47 13.25 -19.31
N LEU A 99 0.58 12.39 -18.27
CA LEU A 99 -0.51 12.14 -17.32
C LEU A 99 -0.60 13.19 -16.20
N THR A 100 0.51 13.81 -15.81
CA THR A 100 0.56 14.67 -14.61
C THR A 100 1.07 16.09 -14.88
N GLY A 101 1.69 16.33 -16.02
CA GLY A 101 2.42 17.54 -16.37
C GLY A 101 3.89 17.49 -15.90
N SER A 102 4.80 18.12 -16.63
CA SER A 102 6.25 18.06 -16.38
C SER A 102 6.65 18.60 -15.00
N ALA A 103 6.02 19.67 -14.55
CA ALA A 103 6.27 20.24 -13.22
C ALA A 103 5.89 19.29 -12.06
N ALA A 104 5.03 18.33 -12.32
CA ALA A 104 4.58 17.38 -11.31
C ALA A 104 5.57 16.23 -11.03
N LEU A 105 6.54 15.98 -11.90
CA LEU A 105 7.46 14.87 -11.73
C LEU A 105 8.36 15.02 -10.49
N ALA A 106 8.76 16.24 -10.15
CA ALA A 106 9.54 16.56 -8.95
C ALA A 106 8.71 16.53 -7.65
N ASP A 107 7.40 16.49 -7.75
CA ASP A 107 6.46 16.49 -6.62
C ASP A 107 6.25 15.09 -6.01
N PHE A 108 6.64 14.03 -6.73
CA PHE A 108 6.52 12.65 -6.24
C PHE A 108 7.60 12.30 -5.22
N THR A 109 7.17 11.76 -4.07
CA THR A 109 8.03 11.37 -2.95
C THR A 109 7.45 10.19 -2.17
N PRO A 110 8.23 9.21 -1.65
CA PRO A 110 9.69 9.11 -1.76
C PRO A 110 10.19 8.54 -3.09
N HIS A 111 9.29 8.05 -3.95
CA HIS A 111 9.64 7.41 -5.21
C HIS A 111 9.09 8.20 -6.40
N ALA A 112 9.92 8.36 -7.42
CA ALA A 112 9.50 8.93 -8.69
C ALA A 112 8.68 7.91 -9.53
N PRO A 113 7.87 8.39 -10.49
CA PRO A 113 7.26 7.55 -11.52
C PRO A 113 8.29 6.68 -12.25
N THR A 114 7.87 5.49 -12.63
CA THR A 114 8.65 4.57 -13.47
C THR A 114 8.07 4.51 -14.88
N ARG A 115 8.71 3.76 -15.76
CA ARG A 115 8.22 3.60 -17.15
C ARG A 115 6.88 2.88 -17.27
N CYS A 116 6.42 2.13 -16.24
CA CYS A 116 5.17 1.36 -16.31
C CYS A 116 4.21 1.65 -15.15
N ALA A 117 4.63 2.45 -14.15
CA ALA A 117 3.83 2.65 -12.95
C ALA A 117 4.07 4.03 -12.34
N ILE A 118 3.01 4.62 -11.79
CA ILE A 118 3.04 5.96 -11.19
C ILE A 118 2.62 5.86 -9.73
N PRO A 119 3.43 6.39 -8.77
CA PRO A 119 3.10 6.39 -7.36
C PRO A 119 1.77 7.07 -7.06
N GLN A 120 0.95 6.44 -6.23
CA GLN A 120 -0.34 6.99 -5.80
C GLN A 120 -0.36 7.34 -4.31
N ASN A 121 0.10 6.43 -3.47
CA ASN A 121 0.14 6.64 -2.04
C ASN A 121 1.36 5.94 -1.42
N VAL A 122 1.62 6.27 -0.16
CA VAL A 122 2.63 5.64 0.67
C VAL A 122 2.00 5.03 1.90
N TYR A 123 2.40 3.83 2.24
CA TYR A 123 2.06 3.13 3.46
C TYR A 123 3.29 2.96 4.34
N ALA A 124 3.11 2.57 5.59
CA ALA A 124 4.21 2.11 6.42
C ALA A 124 3.92 0.76 7.05
N ARG A 125 4.95 -0.10 7.09
CA ARG A 125 5.03 -1.15 8.09
C ARG A 125 5.55 -0.53 9.37
N VAL A 126 4.80 -0.71 10.46
CA VAL A 126 5.06 -0.11 11.76
C VAL A 126 4.93 -1.14 12.86
N MET A 127 5.54 -0.88 14.02
CA MET A 127 5.23 -1.55 15.26
C MET A 127 4.01 -0.87 15.88
N ALA A 128 3.01 -1.66 16.29
CA ALA A 128 1.94 -1.22 17.14
C ALA A 128 1.94 -2.05 18.42
N TYR A 129 1.39 -1.50 19.51
CA TYR A 129 1.31 -2.19 20.79
C TYR A 129 0.00 -1.89 21.52
N ASP A 130 -0.39 -2.80 22.39
CA ASP A 130 -1.48 -2.59 23.34
C ASP A 130 -0.97 -1.74 24.50
N GLU A 131 -1.53 -0.52 24.67
CA GLU A 131 -1.15 0.39 25.75
C GLU A 131 -1.40 -0.17 27.14
N GLN A 132 -2.39 -1.03 27.30
CA GLN A 132 -2.74 -1.66 28.58
C GLN A 132 -1.72 -2.71 29.00
N ALA A 133 -1.06 -3.36 28.03
CA ALA A 133 0.00 -4.34 28.31
C ALA A 133 1.23 -3.69 28.99
N PHE A 134 1.41 -2.38 28.80
CA PHE A 134 2.57 -1.64 29.31
C PHE A 134 2.13 -0.37 30.11
N PRO A 135 1.57 -0.52 31.31
CA PRO A 135 1.04 0.61 32.08
C PRO A 135 2.12 1.59 32.58
N GLY A 136 3.39 1.16 32.60
CA GLY A 136 4.53 1.97 33.00
C GLY A 136 5.29 2.53 31.80
N ILE A 137 6.46 1.98 31.50
CA ILE A 137 7.30 2.39 30.39
C ILE A 137 6.70 1.86 29.09
N LYS A 138 6.47 2.74 28.13
CA LYS A 138 5.94 2.41 26.81
C LYS A 138 7.08 2.07 25.82
N PRO A 139 6.87 1.18 24.85
CA PRO A 139 7.81 1.00 23.74
C PRO A 139 7.82 2.27 22.87
N THR A 140 9.01 2.70 22.44
CA THR A 140 9.20 3.93 21.66
C THR A 140 10.15 3.77 20.48
N ARG A 141 10.87 2.65 20.41
CA ARG A 141 11.88 2.38 19.41
C ARG A 141 11.77 0.96 18.89
N ILE A 142 12.27 0.72 17.70
CA ILE A 142 12.19 -0.61 17.07
C ILE A 142 12.95 -1.69 17.86
N GLU A 143 13.98 -1.32 18.60
CA GLU A 143 14.71 -2.24 19.51
C GLU A 143 13.79 -2.86 20.56
N ASP A 144 12.78 -2.10 21.01
CA ASP A 144 11.83 -2.54 22.04
C ASP A 144 10.99 -3.74 21.58
N PHE A 145 10.82 -3.91 20.26
CA PHE A 145 10.14 -5.09 19.69
C PHE A 145 10.88 -6.39 19.99
N PHE A 146 12.21 -6.34 20.11
CA PHE A 146 13.08 -7.49 20.35
C PHE A 146 13.49 -7.64 21.83
N ASP A 147 13.13 -6.69 22.69
CA ASP A 147 13.44 -6.73 24.11
C ASP A 147 12.28 -7.36 24.90
N THR A 148 12.22 -8.69 24.89
CA THR A 148 11.19 -9.46 25.62
C THR A 148 11.38 -9.46 27.13
N ALA A 149 12.57 -9.10 27.62
CA ALA A 149 12.83 -8.96 29.05
C ALA A 149 12.18 -7.68 29.61
N ARG A 150 12.30 -6.55 28.90
CA ARG A 150 11.70 -5.29 29.28
C ARG A 150 10.21 -5.20 28.92
N PHE A 151 9.83 -5.77 27.81
CA PHE A 151 8.48 -5.77 27.27
C PHE A 151 8.01 -7.21 27.03
N PRO A 152 7.63 -7.96 28.08
CA PRO A 152 7.25 -9.36 27.97
C PRO A 152 5.94 -9.55 27.20
N GLY A 153 5.78 -10.71 26.54
CA GLY A 153 4.56 -11.13 25.83
C GLY A 153 4.79 -11.44 24.35
N LYS A 154 3.74 -11.84 23.64
CA LYS A 154 3.83 -12.32 22.26
C LYS A 154 3.91 -11.19 21.24
N ARG A 155 4.60 -11.48 20.12
CA ARG A 155 4.79 -10.57 18.97
C ARG A 155 4.06 -11.12 17.75
N ALA A 156 3.11 -10.39 17.20
CA ALA A 156 2.52 -10.74 15.93
C ALA A 156 3.47 -10.32 14.79
N VAL A 157 3.93 -11.28 13.99
CA VAL A 157 4.88 -11.09 12.89
C VAL A 157 4.35 -11.72 11.63
N GLN A 158 4.58 -11.10 10.47
CA GLN A 158 4.23 -11.70 9.19
C GLN A 158 5.01 -13.00 8.96
N HIS A 159 4.34 -14.04 8.48
CA HIS A 159 4.97 -15.32 8.13
C HIS A 159 5.82 -15.15 6.86
N GLY A 160 6.94 -14.48 7.00
CA GLY A 160 7.86 -14.18 5.92
C GLY A 160 9.02 -13.28 6.35
N PRO A 161 10.02 -13.13 5.48
CA PRO A 161 11.23 -12.36 5.77
C PRO A 161 11.02 -10.85 5.69
N ASP A 162 9.95 -10.40 5.03
CA ASP A 162 9.76 -9.01 4.61
C ASP A 162 9.44 -8.10 5.81
N GLY A 163 10.23 -7.05 5.97
CA GLY A 163 10.13 -6.07 7.04
C GLY A 163 10.78 -6.50 8.34
N ILE A 164 10.67 -7.78 8.75
CA ILE A 164 11.25 -8.24 10.01
C ILE A 164 12.77 -8.35 9.97
N LEU A 165 13.38 -8.66 8.81
CA LEU A 165 14.83 -8.68 8.67
C LEU A 165 15.41 -7.28 8.66
N GLU A 166 14.73 -6.30 8.09
CA GLU A 166 15.08 -4.89 8.17
C GLU A 166 15.05 -4.40 9.63
N TRP A 167 13.98 -4.72 10.35
CA TRP A 167 13.84 -4.37 11.76
C TRP A 167 14.91 -5.02 12.63
N ALA A 168 15.25 -6.27 12.35
CA ALA A 168 16.33 -6.95 13.05
C ALA A 168 17.67 -6.22 12.91
N LEU A 169 18.00 -5.70 11.71
CA LEU A 169 19.21 -4.91 11.50
C LEU A 169 19.11 -3.51 12.13
N LEU A 170 17.98 -2.84 12.02
CA LEU A 170 17.77 -1.55 12.69
C LEU A 170 17.92 -1.70 14.21
N ALA A 171 17.41 -2.79 14.79
CA ALA A 171 17.54 -3.09 16.21
C ALA A 171 18.96 -3.48 16.64
N GLU A 172 19.82 -3.88 15.71
CA GLU A 172 21.26 -4.07 15.92
C GLU A 172 22.06 -2.76 15.69
N GLY A 173 21.37 -1.62 15.50
CA GLY A 173 21.99 -0.31 15.32
C GLY A 173 22.49 -0.02 13.91
N VAL A 174 22.11 -0.82 12.92
CA VAL A 174 22.47 -0.56 11.52
C VAL A 174 21.73 0.70 11.02
N PRO A 175 22.43 1.70 10.48
CA PRO A 175 21.78 2.88 9.90
C PRO A 175 20.83 2.51 8.74
N PRO A 176 19.68 3.19 8.60
CA PRO A 176 18.68 2.87 7.56
C PRO A 176 19.25 2.75 6.14
N GLU A 177 20.16 3.64 5.76
CA GLU A 177 20.79 3.67 4.44
C GLU A 177 21.72 2.49 4.15
N GLN A 178 22.14 1.73 5.18
CA GLN A 178 23.00 0.56 5.04
C GLN A 178 22.23 -0.77 5.06
N VAL A 179 20.95 -0.76 5.45
CA VAL A 179 20.17 -1.98 5.69
C VAL A 179 20.11 -2.89 4.47
N TYR A 180 19.71 -2.40 3.31
CA TYR A 180 19.59 -3.24 2.10
C TYR A 180 20.93 -3.68 1.54
N GLY A 181 21.97 -2.83 1.65
CA GLY A 181 23.34 -3.21 1.31
C GLY A 181 23.83 -4.37 2.17
N LEU A 182 23.56 -4.33 3.47
CA LEU A 182 23.96 -5.37 4.41
C LEU A 182 23.12 -6.64 4.23
N LEU A 183 21.80 -6.55 4.06
CA LEU A 183 20.91 -7.69 3.76
C LEU A 183 21.24 -8.40 2.43
N SER A 184 21.99 -7.76 1.53
CA SER A 184 22.49 -8.36 0.31
C SER A 184 23.71 -9.26 0.52
N THR A 185 24.20 -9.36 1.75
CA THR A 185 25.36 -10.18 2.13
C THR A 185 24.98 -11.33 3.05
N ASP A 186 25.70 -12.45 2.98
CA ASP A 186 25.52 -13.56 3.93
C ASP A 186 25.77 -13.13 5.39
N ARG A 187 26.70 -12.19 5.61
CA ARG A 187 26.97 -11.66 6.96
C ARG A 187 25.77 -10.90 7.51
N GLY A 188 25.16 -10.03 6.73
CA GLY A 188 24.00 -9.25 7.16
C GLY A 188 22.79 -10.12 7.38
N LEU A 189 22.52 -11.09 6.50
CA LEU A 189 21.45 -12.05 6.71
C LEU A 189 21.66 -12.86 8.00
N ARG A 190 22.88 -13.35 8.27
CA ARG A 190 23.16 -14.03 9.55
C ARG A 190 22.95 -13.13 10.77
N LEU A 191 23.30 -11.84 10.68
CA LEU A 191 23.05 -10.87 11.76
C LEU A 191 21.55 -10.70 12.01
N ALA A 192 20.77 -10.47 10.95
CA ALA A 192 19.33 -10.30 11.03
C ALA A 192 18.63 -11.54 11.62
N PHE A 193 18.97 -12.74 11.14
CA PHE A 193 18.39 -13.98 11.70
C PHE A 193 18.79 -14.26 13.14
N ARG A 194 20.02 -13.93 13.57
CA ARG A 194 20.40 -14.03 14.99
C ARG A 194 19.56 -13.11 15.87
N LYS A 195 19.27 -11.89 15.40
CA LYS A 195 18.38 -10.97 16.13
C LYS A 195 16.95 -11.52 16.18
N LEU A 196 16.44 -12.04 15.07
CA LEU A 196 15.11 -12.62 15.01
C LEU A 196 15.00 -13.86 15.93
N GLU A 197 16.07 -14.64 16.07
CA GLU A 197 16.14 -15.79 16.97
C GLU A 197 15.86 -15.42 18.43
N THR A 198 16.21 -14.20 18.87
CA THR A 198 15.99 -13.77 20.26
C THR A 198 14.54 -13.69 20.69
N ILE A 199 13.61 -13.65 19.72
CA ILE A 199 12.17 -13.56 19.98
C ILE A 199 11.40 -14.75 19.41
N ARG A 200 12.08 -15.78 18.88
CA ARG A 200 11.47 -16.91 18.16
C ARG A 200 10.28 -17.52 18.90
N ASP A 201 10.46 -17.83 20.16
CA ASP A 201 9.45 -18.50 21.01
C ASP A 201 8.25 -17.58 21.33
N ASP A 202 8.40 -16.27 21.12
CA ASP A 202 7.36 -15.28 21.37
C ASP A 202 6.62 -14.84 20.11
N ILE A 203 6.96 -15.39 18.94
CA ILE A 203 6.31 -15.02 17.68
C ILE A 203 4.96 -15.73 17.53
N LEU A 204 3.95 -14.95 17.14
CA LEU A 204 2.70 -15.42 16.57
C LEU A 204 2.69 -15.03 15.10
N TRP A 205 2.72 -16.02 14.21
CA TRP A 205 2.74 -15.77 12.76
C TRP A 205 1.37 -15.35 12.24
N TRP A 206 1.35 -14.43 11.28
CA TRP A 206 0.17 -14.04 10.53
C TRP A 206 0.44 -14.04 9.02
N ASP A 207 -0.59 -14.39 8.24
CA ASP A 207 -0.57 -14.39 6.77
C ASP A 207 -1.50 -13.32 6.18
N ASP A 208 -2.63 -13.03 6.86
CA ASP A 208 -3.57 -11.99 6.46
C ASP A 208 -3.23 -10.65 7.13
N PRO A 209 -3.11 -9.54 6.36
CA PRO A 209 -2.80 -8.20 6.89
C PRO A 209 -3.77 -7.65 7.96
N ALA A 210 -4.97 -8.22 8.10
CA ALA A 210 -5.90 -7.84 9.17
C ALA A 210 -5.58 -8.51 10.52
N GLN A 211 -4.93 -9.67 10.50
CA GLN A 211 -4.67 -10.48 11.70
C GLN A 211 -3.84 -9.78 12.78
N PRO A 212 -2.75 -9.04 12.50
CA PRO A 212 -1.94 -8.44 13.56
C PRO A 212 -2.72 -7.44 14.41
N ALA A 213 -3.61 -6.66 13.82
CA ALA A 213 -4.48 -5.73 14.53
C ALA A 213 -5.53 -6.48 15.39
N GLN A 214 -6.06 -7.60 14.87
CA GLN A 214 -6.98 -8.45 15.63
C GLN A 214 -6.27 -9.14 16.80
N MET A 215 -5.03 -9.63 16.62
CA MET A 215 -4.24 -10.26 17.69
C MET A 215 -3.96 -9.28 18.85
N LEU A 216 -3.75 -8.00 18.56
CA LEU A 216 -3.67 -6.96 19.61
C LEU A 216 -5.03 -6.78 20.29
N ALA A 217 -6.11 -6.62 19.53
CA ALA A 217 -7.46 -6.40 20.06
C ALA A 217 -7.96 -7.57 20.93
N GLU A 218 -7.52 -8.79 20.66
CA GLU A 218 -7.84 -10.02 21.39
C GLU A 218 -6.88 -10.29 22.57
N GLY A 219 -5.86 -9.45 22.76
CA GLY A 219 -4.83 -9.65 23.79
C GLY A 219 -3.92 -10.87 23.55
N ARG A 220 -3.91 -11.44 22.34
CA ARG A 220 -3.05 -12.55 21.94
C ARG A 220 -1.61 -12.15 21.75
N ALA A 221 -1.40 -10.94 21.24
CA ALA A 221 -0.10 -10.30 21.13
C ALA A 221 -0.10 -8.97 21.88
N VAL A 222 1.03 -8.58 22.45
CA VAL A 222 1.21 -7.27 23.10
C VAL A 222 1.87 -6.25 22.18
N MET A 223 2.59 -6.72 21.16
CA MET A 223 3.16 -5.94 20.08
C MET A 223 2.91 -6.63 18.75
N ALA A 224 2.76 -5.84 17.69
CA ALA A 224 2.52 -6.37 16.36
C ALA A 224 3.29 -5.59 15.30
N ALA A 225 3.89 -6.32 14.37
CA ALA A 225 4.39 -5.82 13.10
C ALA A 225 3.24 -5.83 12.08
N GLY A 226 2.94 -4.71 11.45
CA GLY A 226 1.86 -4.66 10.46
C GLY A 226 1.77 -3.32 9.76
N PHE A 227 0.67 -3.10 9.05
CA PHE A 227 0.45 -1.89 8.27
C PHE A 227 -0.28 -0.83 9.08
N ASN A 228 0.21 0.41 9.03
CA ASN A 228 -0.31 1.54 9.81
C ASN A 228 -1.83 1.74 9.66
N GLY A 229 -2.39 1.56 8.48
CA GLY A 229 -3.83 1.68 8.23
C GLY A 229 -4.66 0.69 9.03
N ARG A 230 -4.19 -0.54 9.19
CA ARG A 230 -4.91 -1.58 9.96
C ARG A 230 -4.93 -1.29 11.46
N PHE A 231 -3.82 -0.81 12.00
CA PHE A 231 -3.75 -0.42 13.42
C PHE A 231 -4.58 0.83 13.72
N PHE A 232 -4.58 1.80 12.83
CA PHE A 232 -5.42 2.98 12.93
C PHE A 232 -6.92 2.63 13.00
N ASP A 233 -7.39 1.68 12.18
CA ASP A 233 -8.78 1.24 12.21
C ASP A 233 -9.18 0.62 13.55
N VAL A 234 -8.30 -0.21 14.15
CA VAL A 234 -8.56 -0.84 15.45
C VAL A 234 -8.53 0.20 16.58
N ALA A 235 -7.54 1.09 16.58
CA ALA A 235 -7.45 2.17 17.54
C ALA A 235 -8.70 3.08 17.55
N LYS A 236 -9.26 3.37 16.36
CA LYS A 236 -10.48 4.17 16.22
C LYS A 236 -11.74 3.46 16.70
N ARG A 237 -11.86 2.15 16.50
CA ARG A 237 -13.03 1.38 16.93
C ARG A 237 -13.10 1.22 18.45
N GLY A 238 -12.02 1.62 19.17
CA GLY A 238 -12.02 1.78 20.62
C GLY A 238 -12.10 0.47 21.42
N ALA A 239 -11.91 -0.68 20.78
CA ALA A 239 -11.96 -1.98 21.47
C ALA A 239 -10.75 -2.19 22.37
N VAL A 240 -9.56 -1.70 21.95
CA VAL A 240 -8.30 -1.74 22.71
C VAL A 240 -7.51 -0.48 22.40
N PRO A 241 -6.87 0.17 23.37
CA PRO A 241 -6.00 1.31 23.14
C PRO A 241 -4.70 0.84 22.48
N VAL A 242 -4.65 0.91 21.16
CA VAL A 242 -3.49 0.58 20.35
C VAL A 242 -2.76 1.86 19.97
N ASP A 243 -1.46 1.92 20.22
CA ASP A 243 -0.61 3.02 19.78
C ASP A 243 0.46 2.51 18.78
N ILE A 244 0.93 3.43 17.93
CA ILE A 244 1.89 3.16 16.86
C ILE A 244 3.25 3.76 17.20
N VAL A 245 4.29 2.95 17.16
CA VAL A 245 5.67 3.40 17.22
C VAL A 245 6.18 3.67 15.80
N TRP A 246 6.47 4.93 15.53
CA TRP A 246 6.92 5.38 14.20
C TRP A 246 8.43 5.24 13.98
N ASP A 247 9.23 5.02 15.03
CA ASP A 247 10.65 4.69 14.88
C ASP A 247 10.81 3.32 14.22
N GLY A 248 11.70 3.22 13.26
CA GLY A 248 11.92 2.01 12.47
C GLY A 248 10.84 1.74 11.41
N ARG A 249 9.94 2.70 11.15
CA ARG A 249 8.92 2.53 10.10
C ARG A 249 9.54 2.25 8.75
N ILE A 250 8.97 1.30 8.02
CA ILE A 250 9.39 0.98 6.64
C ILE A 250 8.33 1.55 5.70
N ILE A 251 8.70 2.60 4.97
CA ILE A 251 7.81 3.32 4.06
C ILE A 251 7.82 2.62 2.70
N GLY A 252 6.68 2.09 2.29
CA GLY A 252 6.46 1.54 0.97
C GLY A 252 5.57 2.43 0.11
N THR A 253 5.55 2.16 -1.19
CA THR A 253 4.76 2.91 -2.17
C THR A 253 3.86 1.95 -2.92
N GLU A 254 2.60 2.32 -3.04
CA GLU A 254 1.65 1.75 -3.97
C GLU A 254 1.57 2.59 -5.23
N VAL A 255 1.35 1.94 -6.35
CA VAL A 255 1.41 2.54 -7.67
C VAL A 255 0.18 2.18 -8.49
N TRP A 256 -0.23 3.08 -9.35
CA TRP A 256 -1.13 2.79 -10.44
C TRP A 256 -0.37 2.28 -11.66
N ALA A 257 -0.88 1.24 -12.30
CA ALA A 257 -0.40 0.73 -13.57
C ALA A 257 -1.57 0.33 -14.48
N ILE A 258 -1.30 0.10 -15.75
CA ILE A 258 -2.26 -0.37 -16.75
C ILE A 258 -1.76 -1.72 -17.25
N PRO A 259 -2.55 -2.83 -17.13
CA PRO A 259 -2.20 -4.11 -17.74
C PRO A 259 -1.95 -3.99 -19.24
N ALA A 260 -1.06 -4.83 -19.78
CA ALA A 260 -0.67 -4.77 -21.20
C ALA A 260 -1.83 -5.12 -22.15
N ASP A 261 -2.77 -5.91 -21.67
CA ASP A 261 -3.98 -6.40 -22.35
C ASP A 261 -5.26 -5.63 -22.01
N ALA A 262 -5.13 -4.47 -21.31
CA ALA A 262 -6.26 -3.62 -20.93
C ALA A 262 -7.12 -3.24 -22.14
N GLY A 263 -8.45 -3.47 -22.02
CA GLY A 263 -9.40 -3.20 -23.10
C GLY A 263 -9.66 -1.71 -23.33
N SER A 264 -9.58 -0.89 -22.27
CA SER A 264 -9.98 0.51 -22.25
C SER A 264 -8.82 1.46 -21.97
N VAL A 265 -7.70 1.35 -22.70
CA VAL A 265 -6.45 2.09 -22.43
C VAL A 265 -6.65 3.62 -22.35
N LEU A 266 -7.47 4.21 -23.22
CA LEU A 266 -7.72 5.67 -23.20
C LEU A 266 -8.49 6.07 -21.94
N LEU A 267 -9.50 5.30 -21.54
CA LEU A 267 -10.26 5.53 -20.33
C LEU A 267 -9.40 5.29 -19.07
N ALA A 268 -8.57 4.26 -19.06
CA ALA A 268 -7.60 3.99 -18.01
C ALA A 268 -6.60 5.17 -17.82
N ARG A 269 -6.09 5.75 -18.92
CA ARG A 269 -5.24 6.95 -18.86
C ARG A 269 -5.99 8.16 -18.31
N SER A 270 -7.26 8.38 -18.72
CA SER A 270 -8.11 9.43 -18.17
C SER A 270 -8.32 9.26 -16.66
N PHE A 271 -8.59 8.03 -16.22
CA PHE A 271 -8.70 7.68 -14.80
C PHE A 271 -7.40 7.99 -14.05
N LEU A 272 -6.24 7.57 -14.58
CA LEU A 272 -4.94 7.87 -13.94
C LEU A 272 -4.71 9.39 -13.84
N THR A 273 -5.04 10.16 -14.87
CA THR A 273 -4.94 11.63 -14.84
C THR A 273 -5.79 12.23 -13.71
N HIS A 274 -6.99 11.71 -13.48
CA HIS A 274 -7.87 12.11 -12.37
C HIS A 274 -7.33 11.64 -11.02
N ALA A 275 -6.95 10.37 -10.90
CA ALA A 275 -6.48 9.76 -9.66
C ALA A 275 -5.19 10.40 -9.12
N LEU A 276 -4.32 10.86 -10.02
CA LEU A 276 -3.03 11.48 -9.73
C LEU A 276 -3.11 12.99 -9.41
N GLN A 277 -4.29 13.59 -9.41
CA GLN A 277 -4.45 14.99 -8.98
C GLN A 277 -4.19 15.13 -7.48
N PRO A 278 -3.46 16.17 -7.04
CA PRO A 278 -3.21 16.41 -5.62
C PRO A 278 -4.46 16.43 -4.74
N ALA A 279 -5.55 17.01 -5.28
CA ALA A 279 -6.83 17.05 -4.56
C ALA A 279 -7.46 15.66 -4.40
N THR A 280 -7.33 14.78 -5.39
CA THR A 280 -7.83 13.39 -5.35
C THR A 280 -7.02 12.56 -4.36
N MET A 281 -5.69 12.66 -4.40
CA MET A 281 -4.82 11.99 -3.43
C MET A 281 -5.08 12.46 -1.99
N ALA A 282 -5.31 13.77 -1.78
CA ALA A 282 -5.64 14.31 -0.48
C ALA A 282 -6.96 13.73 0.06
N ARG A 283 -8.02 13.71 -0.76
CA ARG A 283 -9.31 13.11 -0.38
C ARG A 283 -9.19 11.63 0.02
N PHE A 284 -8.32 10.88 -0.65
CA PHE A 284 -8.03 9.49 -0.27
C PHE A 284 -7.36 9.41 1.10
N SER A 285 -6.32 10.23 1.34
CA SER A 285 -5.60 10.28 2.62
C SER A 285 -6.47 10.81 3.79
N GLU A 286 -7.54 11.54 3.51
CA GLU A 286 -8.53 11.95 4.53
C GLU A 286 -9.39 10.78 5.02
N ARG A 287 -9.54 9.72 4.25
CA ARG A 287 -10.39 8.57 4.59
C ARG A 287 -9.62 7.42 5.22
N ILE A 288 -8.37 7.24 4.81
CA ILE A 288 -7.50 6.17 5.27
C ILE A 288 -6.08 6.72 5.49
N PRO A 289 -5.33 6.29 6.52
CA PRO A 289 -4.04 6.89 6.88
C PRO A 289 -2.89 6.41 5.98
N TYR A 290 -3.10 6.47 4.67
CA TYR A 290 -2.05 6.32 3.67
C TYR A 290 -1.66 7.70 3.15
N GLY A 291 -0.37 8.02 3.16
CA GLY A 291 0.11 9.34 2.72
C GLY A 291 0.03 9.48 1.20
N PRO A 292 -0.18 10.68 0.67
CA PRO A 292 -0.14 10.89 -0.76
C PRO A 292 1.29 10.75 -1.29
N ALA A 293 1.44 10.22 -2.51
CA ALA A 293 2.74 10.15 -3.17
C ALA A 293 3.20 11.50 -3.75
N ARG A 294 2.36 12.53 -3.73
CA ARG A 294 2.71 13.88 -4.15
C ARG A 294 2.78 14.82 -2.95
N ALA A 295 3.89 15.56 -2.79
CA ALA A 295 4.10 16.50 -1.69
C ALA A 295 3.04 17.62 -1.69
N SER A 296 2.64 18.12 -2.86
CA SER A 296 1.60 19.14 -3.01
C SER A 296 0.21 18.70 -2.55
N ALA A 297 -0.05 17.39 -2.46
CA ALA A 297 -1.28 16.84 -1.93
C ALA A 297 -1.31 16.86 -0.39
N PHE A 298 -0.15 16.72 0.27
CA PHE A 298 -0.06 16.67 1.72
C PHE A 298 -0.64 17.92 2.39
N GLU A 299 -0.38 19.08 1.84
CA GLU A 299 -0.88 20.37 2.37
C GLU A 299 -2.39 20.53 2.26
N ARG A 300 -3.06 19.72 1.43
CA ARG A 300 -4.50 19.76 1.20
C ARG A 300 -5.29 18.86 2.15
N ILE A 301 -4.62 17.97 2.90
CA ILE A 301 -5.26 16.97 3.75
C ILE A 301 -5.83 17.66 4.98
N GLY A 302 -7.11 17.41 5.24
CA GLY A 302 -7.86 17.93 6.38
C GLY A 302 -8.23 16.86 7.41
N LEU A 303 -9.48 16.91 7.81
CA LEU A 303 -10.09 15.96 8.75
C LEU A 303 -10.66 14.77 8.00
N ASN A 304 -10.70 13.62 8.67
CA ASN A 304 -11.49 12.50 8.18
C ASN A 304 -12.98 12.89 8.15
N PRO A 305 -13.67 12.77 7.02
CA PRO A 305 -15.03 13.29 6.85
C PRO A 305 -16.07 12.57 7.72
N GLU A 306 -15.81 11.34 8.15
CA GLU A 306 -16.74 10.53 8.97
C GLU A 306 -16.51 10.73 10.47
N THR A 307 -15.24 10.92 10.88
CA THR A 307 -14.85 10.88 12.30
C THR A 307 -14.34 12.21 12.83
N GLY A 308 -14.05 13.19 11.94
CA GLY A 308 -13.47 14.47 12.33
C GLY A 308 -12.02 14.42 12.82
N VAL A 309 -11.35 13.25 12.68
CA VAL A 309 -9.95 13.09 13.12
C VAL A 309 -9.01 13.82 12.17
N PRO A 310 -8.04 14.61 12.67
CA PRO A 310 -7.00 15.24 11.85
C PRO A 310 -6.09 14.16 11.22
N MET A 311 -6.16 13.98 9.90
CA MET A 311 -5.50 12.85 9.25
C MET A 311 -3.99 13.03 9.08
N ARG A 312 -3.48 14.25 8.93
CA ARG A 312 -2.05 14.50 8.69
C ARG A 312 -1.12 13.83 9.69
N VAL A 313 -1.55 13.75 10.97
CA VAL A 313 -0.73 13.18 12.05
C VAL A 313 -0.65 11.65 12.02
N HIS A 314 -1.48 10.99 11.22
CA HIS A 314 -1.54 9.54 11.12
C HIS A 314 -0.90 9.00 9.83
N LEU A 315 -0.34 9.89 8.98
CA LEU A 315 0.24 9.50 7.69
C LEU A 315 1.70 9.09 7.83
N PRO A 316 2.16 8.06 7.08
CA PRO A 316 3.54 7.56 7.18
C PRO A 316 4.62 8.60 6.87
N ASN A 317 4.31 9.53 5.98
CA ASN A 317 5.20 10.62 5.54
C ASN A 317 4.95 11.94 6.28
N ALA A 318 4.25 11.91 7.42
CA ALA A 318 4.03 13.10 8.23
C ALA A 318 5.36 13.60 8.84
N PRO A 319 5.67 14.90 8.70
CA PRO A 319 6.99 15.44 9.08
C PRO A 319 7.24 15.40 10.59
N GLN A 320 6.18 15.33 11.43
CA GLN A 320 6.31 15.24 12.88
C GLN A 320 6.72 13.86 13.39
N HIS A 321 6.65 12.80 12.56
CA HIS A 321 7.12 11.49 12.98
C HIS A 321 8.63 11.47 13.08
N GLY A 322 9.13 11.61 14.30
CA GLY A 322 10.55 11.46 14.62
C GLY A 322 11.04 10.01 14.44
N GLY A 323 12.29 9.78 14.85
CA GLY A 323 12.92 8.47 14.76
C GLY A 323 13.38 8.09 13.35
N ARG A 324 13.82 6.85 13.22
CA ARG A 324 14.34 6.32 11.97
C ARG A 324 13.22 5.93 11.03
N ALA A 325 13.42 6.18 9.74
CA ALA A 325 12.57 5.70 8.68
C ALA A 325 13.42 5.00 7.62
N LEU A 326 12.96 3.84 7.17
CA LEU A 326 13.56 3.11 6.07
C LEU A 326 12.63 3.21 4.86
N VAL A 327 13.12 3.71 3.74
CA VAL A 327 12.38 3.64 2.48
C VAL A 327 12.56 2.26 1.87
N ARG A 328 11.45 1.56 1.60
CA ARG A 328 11.44 0.22 0.99
C ARG A 328 12.08 0.27 -0.39
N ASP A 329 13.18 -0.44 -0.58
CA ASP A 329 13.85 -0.53 -1.88
C ASP A 329 13.14 -1.55 -2.79
N ALA A 330 12.29 -1.04 -3.69
CA ALA A 330 11.53 -1.86 -4.62
C ALA A 330 12.42 -2.71 -5.55
N ALA A 331 13.62 -2.21 -5.91
CA ALA A 331 14.55 -2.96 -6.74
C ALA A 331 15.17 -4.13 -5.97
N TRP A 332 15.59 -3.88 -4.73
CA TRP A 332 16.11 -4.92 -3.84
C TRP A 332 15.06 -6.01 -3.60
N TYR A 333 13.83 -5.63 -3.29
CA TYR A 333 12.75 -6.57 -3.07
C TYR A 333 12.45 -7.44 -4.28
N ALA A 334 12.35 -6.84 -5.47
CA ALA A 334 12.15 -7.56 -6.72
C ALA A 334 13.28 -8.57 -7.02
N ASN A 335 14.55 -8.13 -6.84
CA ASN A 335 15.72 -8.93 -7.22
C ASN A 335 16.10 -10.01 -6.20
N THR A 336 15.67 -9.92 -4.94
CA THR A 336 16.13 -10.81 -3.86
C THR A 336 15.02 -11.72 -3.30
N ARG A 337 13.81 -11.69 -3.86
CA ARG A 337 12.64 -12.42 -3.35
C ARG A 337 12.94 -13.88 -3.04
N ASP A 338 13.44 -14.64 -4.02
CA ASP A 338 13.69 -16.06 -3.86
C ASP A 338 14.78 -16.37 -2.84
N LEU A 339 15.84 -15.53 -2.81
CA LEU A 339 16.91 -15.68 -1.83
C LEU A 339 16.38 -15.48 -0.40
N ARG A 340 15.62 -14.39 -0.18
CA ARG A 340 15.03 -14.11 1.13
C ARG A 340 14.12 -15.23 1.60
N GLN A 341 13.22 -15.71 0.72
CA GLN A 341 12.30 -16.79 1.03
C GLN A 341 13.02 -18.12 1.36
N ARG A 342 14.03 -18.48 0.56
CA ARG A 342 14.83 -19.70 0.87
C ARG A 342 15.54 -19.58 2.20
N ARG A 343 16.18 -18.43 2.50
CA ARG A 343 16.90 -18.22 3.77
C ARG A 343 15.96 -18.23 4.96
N PHE A 344 14.77 -17.63 4.82
CA PHE A 344 13.76 -17.63 5.88
C PHE A 344 13.25 -19.04 6.16
N ARG A 345 12.89 -19.80 5.14
CA ARG A 345 12.50 -21.22 5.33
C ARG A 345 13.59 -22.03 6.01
N SER A 346 14.84 -21.90 5.55
CA SER A 346 15.97 -22.58 6.20
C SER A 346 16.19 -22.16 7.66
N TRP A 347 15.76 -20.97 8.04
CA TRP A 347 15.78 -20.54 9.44
C TRP A 347 14.63 -21.15 10.23
N LEU A 348 13.42 -21.21 9.68
CA LEU A 348 12.27 -21.88 10.30
C LEU A 348 12.56 -23.37 10.56
N ASP A 349 13.06 -24.08 9.55
CA ASP A 349 13.31 -25.54 9.60
C ASP A 349 14.39 -25.95 10.63
N ARG A 350 15.26 -25.04 11.08
CA ARG A 350 16.27 -25.32 12.11
C ARG A 350 15.72 -25.41 13.53
N ALA A 351 14.44 -25.16 13.71
CA ALA A 351 13.76 -25.21 15.01
C ALA A 351 13.07 -26.55 15.30
N GLU A 352 12.98 -27.43 14.28
CA GLU A 352 12.51 -28.82 14.42
C GLU A 352 13.70 -29.79 14.67
#